data_978bf59c170632bf960d0e700dde9361
#
_entry.id   978bf59c170632bf960d0e700dde9361
#
_cell.length_a   1.000
_cell.length_b   1.000
_cell.length_c   1.000
_cell.angle_alpha   90.00
_cell.angle_beta   90.00
_cell.angle_gamma   90.00
#
_symmetry.space_group_name_H-M   'P 1'
#
loop_
_entity.id
_entity.type
_entity.pdbx_description
1 polymer ?
#
loop_
_entity_poly.entity_id
_entity_poly.type
_entity_poly.pdbx_seq_one_letter_code
_entity_poly.pdbx_strand_id
1 'polypeptide(L)'
;CGCNVQKIDRVQKCVHYMEKGELKQLSYDVLVLATGSTPVKLPLPNADAAGIHSFWFPWDVEAVDKEIAEGGVKDVVIIGAGFIGLELAEAFVRRGLHTSVLEQQDRLLPQLLDEDMAALLLRDTKNPLLDIYLEERAGAFTVENGKVSGVQTDKRVIPAQLVIVAVGVRPNVELAREAGLVIGPSGCIAVNEYLQTSDDAIYAGGDCAENTHRVSGAKVFVPMGSTANKHGRVIADNICGARKQYPGVLGTAACRFFAQEAGATGL
;
A
#
# COMPACT_ATOMS: atom_id res chain seq x y z
N CYS A 1 12.41 17.55 -8.68
CA CYS A 1 12.78 16.38 -7.83
C CYS A 1 13.74 16.84 -6.72
N GLY A 2 13.74 16.15 -5.57
CA GLY A 2 14.59 16.54 -4.44
C GLY A 2 14.02 17.68 -3.58
N CYS A 3 12.76 18.02 -3.74
CA CYS A 3 12.05 19.00 -2.94
C CYS A 3 11.02 18.30 -2.06
N ASN A 4 10.91 18.73 -0.80
CA ASN A 4 9.94 18.21 0.16
C ASN A 4 8.94 19.32 0.53
N VAL A 5 7.68 19.17 0.10
CA VAL A 5 6.60 20.12 0.42
C VAL A 5 6.25 20.01 1.89
N GLN A 6 6.25 21.14 2.59
CA GLN A 6 6.00 21.23 4.03
C GLN A 6 4.62 21.80 4.35
N LYS A 7 4.09 22.68 3.48
CA LYS A 7 2.83 23.39 3.74
C LYS A 7 2.19 23.86 2.44
N ILE A 8 0.87 23.87 2.42
CA ILE A 8 0.06 24.51 1.38
C ILE A 8 -0.64 25.72 2.01
N ASP A 9 -0.42 26.91 1.44
CA ASP A 9 -1.15 28.12 1.80
C ASP A 9 -2.20 28.42 0.73
N ARG A 10 -3.45 28.10 1.03
CA ARG A 10 -4.58 28.27 0.11
C ARG A 10 -4.95 29.74 -0.11
N VAL A 11 -4.72 30.60 0.89
CA VAL A 11 -5.05 32.03 0.82
C VAL A 11 -4.09 32.74 -0.11
N GLN A 12 -2.79 32.46 0.03
CA GLN A 12 -1.75 33.02 -0.82
C GLN A 12 -1.55 32.24 -2.14
N LYS A 13 -2.24 31.12 -2.31
CA LYS A 13 -2.07 30.16 -3.42
C LYS A 13 -0.60 29.81 -3.66
N CYS A 14 0.06 29.32 -2.63
CA CYS A 14 1.46 28.90 -2.73
C CYS A 14 1.74 27.64 -1.90
N VAL A 15 2.78 26.94 -2.28
CA VAL A 15 3.36 25.82 -1.50
C VAL A 15 4.70 26.25 -0.92
N HIS A 16 4.94 25.83 0.33
CA HIS A 16 6.25 25.96 0.96
C HIS A 16 6.95 24.60 0.91
N TYR A 17 8.21 24.59 0.48
CA TYR A 17 8.97 23.36 0.32
C TYR A 17 10.43 23.53 0.71
N MET A 18 11.04 22.45 1.18
CA MET A 18 12.47 22.36 1.44
C MET A 18 13.20 21.88 0.20
N GLU A 19 14.21 22.62 -0.22
CA GLU A 19 15.16 22.22 -1.26
C GLU A 19 16.58 22.46 -0.76
N LYS A 20 17.40 21.38 -0.72
CA LYS A 20 18.80 21.44 -0.23
C LYS A 20 18.96 22.10 1.14
N GLY A 21 17.99 21.92 2.05
CA GLY A 21 18.00 22.50 3.39
C GLY A 21 17.46 23.93 3.50
N GLU A 22 17.07 24.55 2.41
CA GLU A 22 16.47 25.89 2.38
C GLU A 22 14.95 25.82 2.21
N LEU A 23 14.22 26.63 2.98
CA LEU A 23 12.77 26.80 2.82
C LEU A 23 12.49 27.79 1.68
N LYS A 24 11.72 27.33 0.69
CA LYS A 24 11.32 28.08 -0.49
C LYS A 24 9.81 28.11 -0.66
N GLN A 25 9.33 29.00 -1.51
CA GLN A 25 7.92 29.16 -1.81
C GLN A 25 7.70 29.15 -3.33
N LEU A 26 6.62 28.53 -3.78
CA LEU A 26 6.18 28.50 -5.17
C LEU A 26 4.69 28.79 -5.25
N SER A 27 4.33 29.81 -6.02
CA SER A 27 2.93 30.16 -6.30
C SER A 27 2.31 29.21 -7.32
N TYR A 28 1.00 29.01 -7.24
CA TYR A 28 0.24 28.22 -8.21
C TYR A 28 -1.09 28.89 -8.60
N ASP A 29 -1.51 28.70 -9.82
CA ASP A 29 -2.88 28.96 -10.26
C ASP A 29 -3.78 27.73 -10.00
N VAL A 30 -3.23 26.55 -10.27
CA VAL A 30 -3.85 25.25 -10.00
C VAL A 30 -2.83 24.33 -9.32
N LEU A 31 -3.25 23.63 -8.26
CA LEU A 31 -2.44 22.67 -7.55
C LEU A 31 -3.02 21.25 -7.71
N VAL A 32 -2.16 20.27 -7.96
CA VAL A 32 -2.54 18.85 -7.99
C VAL A 32 -1.87 18.12 -6.84
N LEU A 33 -2.66 17.50 -5.97
CA LEU A 33 -2.20 16.63 -4.90
C LEU A 33 -2.14 15.18 -5.40
N ALA A 34 -0.93 14.66 -5.55
CA ALA A 34 -0.65 13.28 -5.96
C ALA A 34 0.32 12.64 -4.96
N THR A 35 0.01 12.80 -3.67
CA THR A 35 0.87 12.41 -2.54
C THR A 35 0.93 10.89 -2.31
N GLY A 36 0.08 10.13 -2.99
CA GLY A 36 0.09 8.67 -2.97
C GLY A 36 -0.30 8.07 -1.63
N SER A 37 0.30 6.95 -1.32
CA SER A 37 0.08 6.19 -0.09
C SER A 37 1.42 5.69 0.50
N THR A 38 1.38 5.28 1.76
CA THR A 38 2.56 4.79 2.49
C THR A 38 2.21 3.46 3.16
N PRO A 39 3.13 2.47 3.19
CA PRO A 39 2.94 1.22 3.90
C PRO A 39 2.59 1.42 5.36
N VAL A 40 1.67 0.62 5.85
CA VAL A 40 1.32 0.59 7.27
C VAL A 40 2.47 -0.04 8.05
N LYS A 41 3.02 0.70 9.00
CA LYS A 41 3.97 0.17 9.98
C LYS A 41 3.21 -0.44 11.14
N LEU A 42 3.55 -1.66 11.50
CA LEU A 42 2.99 -2.30 12.69
C LEU A 42 3.65 -1.70 13.94
N PRO A 43 2.88 -1.16 14.89
CA PRO A 43 3.41 -0.62 16.13
C PRO A 43 3.74 -1.75 17.13
N LEU A 44 4.58 -2.69 16.70
CA LEU A 44 4.97 -3.86 17.48
C LEU A 44 6.35 -3.64 18.12
N PRO A 45 6.64 -4.31 19.24
CA PRO A 45 7.98 -4.31 19.81
C PRO A 45 9.04 -4.75 18.78
N ASN A 46 10.13 -4.01 18.73
CA ASN A 46 11.28 -4.22 17.83
C ASN A 46 10.98 -4.03 16.33
N ALA A 47 9.94 -3.30 15.95
CA ALA A 47 9.56 -3.10 14.54
C ALA A 47 10.60 -2.37 13.68
N ASP A 48 11.59 -1.71 14.30
CA ASP A 48 12.68 -1.01 13.61
C ASP A 48 13.98 -1.83 13.55
N ALA A 49 13.96 -3.11 13.93
CA ALA A 49 15.14 -3.97 13.86
C ALA A 49 15.56 -4.23 12.40
N ALA A 50 16.86 -4.43 12.18
CA ALA A 50 17.38 -4.79 10.87
C ALA A 50 16.77 -6.14 10.39
N GLY A 51 16.51 -6.25 9.09
CA GLY A 51 15.85 -7.41 8.48
C GLY A 51 14.33 -7.34 8.48
N ILE A 52 13.73 -6.22 8.92
CA ILE A 52 12.28 -5.98 8.83
C ILE A 52 12.05 -4.89 7.79
N HIS A 53 11.30 -5.22 6.76
CA HIS A 53 11.04 -4.34 5.61
C HIS A 53 9.55 -4.19 5.33
N SER A 54 9.16 -3.02 4.79
CA SER A 54 8.00 -2.89 3.92
C SER A 54 8.41 -3.25 2.49
N PHE A 55 7.44 -3.37 1.57
CA PHE A 55 7.74 -3.64 0.17
C PHE A 55 6.81 -2.78 -0.70
N TRP A 56 7.29 -1.58 -1.05
CA TRP A 56 6.47 -0.59 -1.74
C TRP A 56 7.23 0.21 -2.79
N PHE A 57 8.47 0.56 -2.50
CA PHE A 57 9.32 1.36 -3.39
C PHE A 57 10.42 0.52 -4.04
N PRO A 58 10.99 0.95 -5.19
CA PRO A 58 12.10 0.25 -5.84
C PRO A 58 13.29 -0.01 -4.92
N TRP A 59 13.61 0.93 -4.02
CA TRP A 59 14.71 0.74 -3.06
C TRP A 59 14.41 -0.31 -1.97
N ASP A 60 13.14 -0.63 -1.71
CA ASP A 60 12.81 -1.74 -0.81
C ASP A 60 13.21 -3.08 -1.45
N VAL A 61 13.02 -3.21 -2.77
CA VAL A 61 13.47 -4.37 -3.55
C VAL A 61 14.99 -4.50 -3.49
N GLU A 62 15.71 -3.39 -3.74
CA GLU A 62 17.18 -3.38 -3.70
C GLU A 62 17.71 -3.75 -2.31
N ALA A 63 17.09 -3.25 -1.24
CA ALA A 63 17.47 -3.57 0.13
C ALA A 63 17.28 -5.06 0.45
N VAL A 64 16.12 -5.63 0.11
CA VAL A 64 15.82 -7.05 0.31
C VAL A 64 16.72 -7.95 -0.53
N ASP A 65 16.92 -7.62 -1.80
CA ASP A 65 17.81 -8.38 -2.70
C ASP A 65 19.25 -8.38 -2.19
N LYS A 66 19.75 -7.24 -1.71
CA LYS A 66 21.08 -7.14 -1.13
C LYS A 66 21.21 -8.02 0.11
N GLU A 67 20.23 -7.98 1.02
CA GLU A 67 20.27 -8.77 2.25
C GLU A 67 20.26 -10.28 1.96
N ILE A 68 19.47 -10.74 0.99
CA ILE A 68 19.48 -12.13 0.54
C ILE A 68 20.82 -12.49 -0.11
N ALA A 69 21.40 -11.61 -0.93
CA ALA A 69 22.66 -11.84 -1.63
C ALA A 69 23.86 -11.88 -0.68
N GLU A 70 23.86 -11.15 0.41
CA GLU A 70 24.89 -11.18 1.45
C GLU A 70 24.94 -12.54 2.18
N GLY A 71 23.90 -13.36 2.04
CA GLY A 71 23.79 -14.70 2.58
C GLY A 71 23.28 -14.74 4.02
N GLY A 72 22.86 -15.93 4.45
CA GLY A 72 22.33 -16.17 5.80
C GLY A 72 20.81 -16.11 5.90
N VAL A 73 20.10 -15.57 4.91
CA VAL A 73 18.63 -15.65 4.85
C VAL A 73 18.22 -17.03 4.31
N LYS A 74 17.51 -17.78 5.12
CA LYS A 74 16.92 -19.09 4.78
C LYS A 74 15.41 -19.10 4.99
N ASP A 75 14.98 -18.43 6.05
CA ASP A 75 13.60 -18.37 6.50
C ASP A 75 13.11 -16.92 6.41
N VAL A 76 12.00 -16.74 5.72
CA VAL A 76 11.32 -15.46 5.52
C VAL A 76 9.94 -15.53 6.13
N VAL A 77 9.56 -14.50 6.88
CA VAL A 77 8.16 -14.33 7.32
C VAL A 77 7.54 -13.14 6.60
N ILE A 78 6.37 -13.34 6.04
CA ILE A 78 5.54 -12.29 5.44
C ILE A 78 4.31 -12.11 6.31
N ILE A 79 4.05 -10.88 6.75
CA ILE A 79 2.86 -10.54 7.53
C ILE A 79 1.85 -9.87 6.61
N GLY A 80 0.73 -10.57 6.37
CA GLY A 80 -0.35 -10.20 5.46
C GLY A 80 -0.43 -11.06 4.20
N ALA A 81 -1.58 -11.70 3.98
CA ALA A 81 -1.87 -12.55 2.81
C ALA A 81 -2.67 -11.80 1.72
N GLY A 82 -2.42 -10.51 1.55
CA GLY A 82 -2.90 -9.70 0.42
C GLY A 82 -2.09 -9.92 -0.86
N PHE A 83 -2.35 -9.14 -1.90
CA PHE A 83 -1.64 -9.21 -3.19
C PHE A 83 -0.12 -9.23 -3.04
N ILE A 84 0.44 -8.21 -2.38
CA ILE A 84 1.88 -8.05 -2.22
C ILE A 84 2.46 -9.23 -1.45
N GLY A 85 1.81 -9.64 -0.36
CA GLY A 85 2.29 -10.74 0.47
C GLY A 85 2.36 -12.06 -0.28
N LEU A 86 1.34 -12.41 -1.07
CA LEU A 86 1.31 -13.66 -1.84
C LEU A 86 2.28 -13.64 -3.02
N GLU A 87 2.38 -12.54 -3.75
CA GLU A 87 3.34 -12.40 -4.86
C GLU A 87 4.79 -12.51 -4.36
N LEU A 88 5.10 -11.91 -3.21
CA LEU A 88 6.42 -12.04 -2.57
C LEU A 88 6.66 -13.45 -2.03
N ALA A 89 5.65 -14.11 -1.47
CA ALA A 89 5.79 -15.49 -1.02
C ALA A 89 6.20 -16.41 -2.17
N GLU A 90 5.53 -16.29 -3.33
CA GLU A 90 5.94 -17.03 -4.52
C GLU A 90 7.37 -16.68 -4.96
N ALA A 91 7.73 -15.39 -4.97
CA ALA A 91 9.06 -14.95 -5.37
C ALA A 91 10.17 -15.51 -4.47
N PHE A 92 9.98 -15.51 -3.16
CA PHE A 92 10.96 -16.08 -2.22
C PHE A 92 11.05 -17.60 -2.31
N VAL A 93 9.92 -18.30 -2.42
CA VAL A 93 9.91 -19.75 -2.64
C VAL A 93 10.64 -20.13 -3.93
N ARG A 94 10.45 -19.40 -5.02
CA ARG A 94 11.18 -19.60 -6.28
C ARG A 94 12.68 -19.37 -6.16
N ARG A 95 13.11 -18.57 -5.18
CA ARG A 95 14.54 -18.37 -4.84
C ARG A 95 15.08 -19.42 -3.87
N GLY A 96 14.26 -20.43 -3.50
CA GLY A 96 14.65 -21.52 -2.60
C GLY A 96 14.61 -21.15 -1.12
N LEU A 97 13.93 -20.05 -0.74
CA LEU A 97 13.79 -19.62 0.65
C LEU A 97 12.53 -20.24 1.25
N HIS A 98 12.65 -20.75 2.47
CA HIS A 98 11.50 -21.19 3.25
C HIS A 98 10.68 -19.95 3.66
N THR A 99 9.41 -19.91 3.32
CA THR A 99 8.58 -18.73 3.45
C THR A 99 7.33 -19.04 4.25
N SER A 100 7.11 -18.27 5.33
CA SER A 100 5.92 -18.34 6.16
C SER A 100 5.06 -17.10 5.94
N VAL A 101 3.81 -17.29 5.59
CA VAL A 101 2.82 -16.20 5.43
C VAL A 101 1.89 -16.20 6.65
N LEU A 102 1.82 -15.07 7.35
CA LEU A 102 0.91 -14.84 8.47
C LEU A 102 -0.28 -13.99 8.02
N GLU A 103 -1.48 -14.46 8.29
CA GLU A 103 -2.70 -13.69 8.09
C GLU A 103 -3.59 -13.76 9.35
N GLN A 104 -4.01 -12.59 9.83
CA GLN A 104 -4.88 -12.50 11.01
C GLN A 104 -6.33 -12.91 10.73
N GLN A 105 -6.74 -12.90 9.47
CA GLN A 105 -8.05 -13.34 9.02
C GLN A 105 -8.04 -14.83 8.65
N ASP A 106 -9.21 -15.35 8.40
CA ASP A 106 -9.47 -16.78 8.17
C ASP A 106 -9.12 -17.26 6.76
N ARG A 107 -8.67 -16.36 5.85
CA ARG A 107 -8.46 -16.69 4.43
C ARG A 107 -7.41 -15.85 3.72
N LEU A 108 -6.95 -16.33 2.56
CA LEU A 108 -6.10 -15.60 1.63
C LEU A 108 -6.93 -14.55 0.89
N LEU A 109 -6.28 -13.40 0.56
CA LEU A 109 -6.90 -12.28 -0.17
C LEU A 109 -8.26 -11.85 0.43
N PRO A 110 -8.35 -11.63 1.75
CA PRO A 110 -9.64 -11.49 2.44
C PRO A 110 -10.46 -10.27 2.00
N GLN A 111 -9.81 -9.30 1.33
CA GLN A 111 -10.49 -8.12 0.76
C GLN A 111 -10.89 -8.30 -0.72
N LEU A 112 -10.56 -9.43 -1.33
CA LEU A 112 -10.80 -9.68 -2.75
C LEU A 112 -11.69 -10.90 -2.97
N LEU A 113 -11.44 -12.00 -2.25
CA LEU A 113 -12.07 -13.28 -2.49
C LEU A 113 -13.11 -13.62 -1.43
N ASP A 114 -14.21 -14.19 -1.87
CA ASP A 114 -15.17 -14.87 -1.01
C ASP A 114 -14.54 -16.12 -0.40
N GLU A 115 -15.14 -16.63 0.67
CA GLU A 115 -14.59 -17.72 1.47
C GLU A 115 -14.34 -19.00 0.66
N ASP A 116 -15.28 -19.38 -0.20
CA ASP A 116 -15.18 -20.56 -1.05
C ASP A 116 -14.05 -20.46 -2.09
N MET A 117 -13.88 -19.28 -2.71
CA MET A 117 -12.81 -19.02 -3.66
C MET A 117 -11.45 -18.97 -3.00
N ALA A 118 -11.35 -18.36 -1.82
CA ALA A 118 -10.13 -18.34 -1.02
C ALA A 118 -9.72 -19.75 -0.55
N ALA A 119 -10.71 -20.59 -0.18
CA ALA A 119 -10.48 -22.00 0.19
C ALA A 119 -9.93 -22.82 -0.99
N LEU A 120 -10.44 -22.59 -2.22
CA LEU A 120 -9.89 -23.22 -3.42
C LEU A 120 -8.45 -22.82 -3.67
N LEU A 121 -8.14 -21.52 -3.57
CA LEU A 121 -6.78 -21.01 -3.73
C LEU A 121 -5.82 -21.66 -2.72
N LEU A 122 -6.21 -21.71 -1.45
CA LEU A 122 -5.40 -22.30 -0.38
C LEU A 122 -5.19 -23.82 -0.59
N ARG A 123 -6.25 -24.55 -0.96
CA ARG A 123 -6.18 -25.99 -1.20
C ARG A 123 -5.19 -26.35 -2.31
N ASP A 124 -5.18 -25.55 -3.37
CA ASP A 124 -4.41 -25.84 -4.57
C ASP A 124 -3.01 -25.22 -4.54
N THR A 125 -2.69 -24.46 -3.47
CA THR A 125 -1.37 -23.89 -3.23
C THR A 125 -0.61 -24.73 -2.20
N LYS A 126 0.15 -25.74 -2.69
CA LYS A 126 1.01 -26.59 -1.84
C LYS A 126 2.43 -26.53 -2.33
N ASN A 127 3.34 -26.12 -1.46
CA ASN A 127 4.77 -26.10 -1.74
C ASN A 127 5.54 -26.46 -0.46
N PRO A 128 6.56 -27.32 -0.50
CA PRO A 128 7.32 -27.73 0.69
C PRO A 128 8.13 -26.59 1.33
N LEU A 129 8.31 -25.47 0.63
CA LEU A 129 8.99 -24.27 1.15
C LEU A 129 8.00 -23.18 1.56
N LEU A 130 6.68 -23.46 1.63
CA LEU A 130 5.66 -22.47 1.96
C LEU A 130 4.78 -22.97 3.10
N ASP A 131 4.75 -22.21 4.18
CA ASP A 131 3.78 -22.34 5.26
C ASP A 131 2.81 -21.18 5.25
N ILE A 132 1.52 -21.44 5.42
CA ILE A 132 0.47 -20.43 5.52
C ILE A 132 -0.24 -20.58 6.86
N TYR A 133 -0.22 -19.53 7.67
CA TYR A 133 -0.82 -19.46 8.98
C TYR A 133 -1.97 -18.44 8.96
N LEU A 134 -3.19 -18.95 8.90
CA LEU A 134 -4.43 -18.14 8.97
C LEU A 134 -4.89 -18.02 10.42
N GLU A 135 -5.69 -16.98 10.69
CA GLU A 135 -6.18 -16.65 12.03
C GLU A 135 -5.03 -16.54 13.05
N GLU A 136 -3.88 -16.06 12.61
CA GLU A 136 -2.69 -15.93 13.42
C GLU A 136 -2.10 -14.52 13.32
N ARG A 137 -1.93 -13.87 14.46
CA ARG A 137 -1.56 -12.47 14.56
C ARG A 137 -0.13 -12.30 15.07
N ALA A 138 0.66 -11.50 14.35
CA ALA A 138 1.96 -11.05 14.85
C ALA A 138 1.80 -10.15 16.07
N GLY A 139 2.56 -10.42 17.13
CA GLY A 139 2.54 -9.67 18.40
C GLY A 139 3.84 -8.93 18.70
N ALA A 140 4.98 -9.46 18.26
CA ALA A 140 6.29 -8.85 18.43
C ALA A 140 7.32 -9.42 17.44
N PHE A 141 8.42 -8.73 17.25
CA PHE A 141 9.59 -9.27 16.56
C PHE A 141 10.63 -9.72 17.58
N THR A 142 11.16 -10.93 17.41
CA THR A 142 12.32 -11.38 18.17
C THR A 142 13.60 -10.89 17.51
N VAL A 143 14.59 -10.51 18.31
CA VAL A 143 15.81 -9.86 17.81
C VAL A 143 17.02 -10.48 18.48
N GLU A 144 18.04 -10.79 17.71
CA GLU A 144 19.35 -11.22 18.17
C GLU A 144 20.43 -10.35 17.50
N ASN A 145 21.35 -9.82 18.30
CA ASN A 145 22.42 -8.95 17.81
C ASN A 145 21.95 -7.77 16.92
N GLY A 146 20.78 -7.19 17.22
CA GLY A 146 20.21 -6.06 16.48
C GLY A 146 19.51 -6.41 15.17
N LYS A 147 19.44 -7.69 14.80
CA LYS A 147 18.75 -8.21 13.62
C LYS A 147 17.53 -9.05 14.02
N VAL A 148 16.51 -9.07 13.16
CA VAL A 148 15.36 -9.95 13.37
C VAL A 148 15.80 -11.42 13.38
N SER A 149 15.29 -12.18 14.36
CA SER A 149 15.49 -13.63 14.48
C SER A 149 14.18 -14.40 14.38
N GLY A 150 13.04 -13.70 14.34
CA GLY A 150 11.72 -14.31 14.15
C GLY A 150 10.57 -13.38 14.45
N VAL A 151 9.37 -13.92 14.32
CA VAL A 151 8.11 -13.25 14.66
C VAL A 151 7.40 -14.05 15.75
N GLN A 152 7.13 -13.40 16.87
CA GLN A 152 6.26 -13.93 17.91
C GLN A 152 4.81 -13.64 17.53
N THR A 153 4.00 -14.69 17.43
CA THR A 153 2.58 -14.60 17.20
C THR A 153 1.81 -14.82 18.50
N ASP A 154 0.49 -14.77 18.44
CA ASP A 154 -0.41 -15.19 19.52
C ASP A 154 -0.42 -16.72 19.76
N LYS A 155 0.19 -17.51 18.85
CA LYS A 155 0.20 -18.99 18.93
C LYS A 155 1.60 -19.59 19.08
N ARG A 156 2.63 -18.95 18.50
CA ARG A 156 4.01 -19.52 18.43
C ARG A 156 5.07 -18.45 18.16
N VAL A 157 6.32 -18.89 18.09
CA VAL A 157 7.43 -18.10 17.51
C VAL A 157 7.81 -18.75 16.19
N ILE A 158 7.89 -17.96 15.12
CA ILE A 158 8.30 -18.40 13.79
C ILE A 158 9.69 -17.82 13.53
N PRO A 159 10.73 -18.64 13.38
CA PRO A 159 12.07 -18.16 13.07
C PRO A 159 12.12 -17.46 11.71
N ALA A 160 12.87 -16.37 11.61
CA ALA A 160 13.10 -15.68 10.34
C ALA A 160 14.34 -14.78 10.42
N GLN A 161 15.09 -14.70 9.33
CA GLN A 161 16.17 -13.76 9.17
C GLN A 161 15.73 -12.53 8.35
N LEU A 162 14.58 -12.62 7.68
CA LEU A 162 13.96 -11.56 6.89
C LEU A 162 12.46 -11.53 7.17
N VAL A 163 11.92 -10.35 7.43
CA VAL A 163 10.47 -10.16 7.62
C VAL A 163 9.96 -9.08 6.70
N ILE A 164 8.88 -9.37 5.99
CA ILE A 164 8.17 -8.39 5.15
C ILE A 164 6.82 -8.06 5.78
N VAL A 165 6.59 -6.78 6.03
CA VAL A 165 5.31 -6.28 6.53
C VAL A 165 4.46 -5.82 5.34
N ALA A 166 3.46 -6.62 4.96
CA ALA A 166 2.58 -6.44 3.80
C ALA A 166 1.10 -6.30 4.21
N VAL A 167 0.82 -5.54 5.27
CA VAL A 167 -0.53 -5.38 5.87
C VAL A 167 -1.35 -4.24 5.27
N GLY A 168 -0.97 -3.77 4.09
CA GLY A 168 -1.63 -2.71 3.35
C GLY A 168 -0.96 -1.35 3.46
N VAL A 169 -1.63 -0.34 2.92
CA VAL A 169 -1.15 1.04 2.81
C VAL A 169 -2.20 2.02 3.33
N ARG A 170 -1.79 3.22 3.66
CA ARG A 170 -2.67 4.33 4.04
C ARG A 170 -2.45 5.53 3.11
N PRO A 171 -3.49 6.29 2.77
CA PRO A 171 -3.36 7.46 1.93
C PRO A 171 -2.58 8.57 2.64
N ASN A 172 -1.73 9.29 1.90
CA ASN A 172 -0.99 10.43 2.42
C ASN A 172 -1.84 11.69 2.29
N VAL A 173 -2.49 12.08 3.36
CA VAL A 173 -3.47 13.18 3.40
C VAL A 173 -3.08 14.32 4.32
N GLU A 174 -1.94 14.25 4.99
CA GLU A 174 -1.51 15.17 6.04
C GLU A 174 -1.44 16.61 5.51
N LEU A 175 -0.77 16.85 4.36
CA LEU A 175 -0.69 18.18 3.73
C LEU A 175 -2.07 18.74 3.39
N ALA A 176 -2.98 17.89 2.90
CA ALA A 176 -4.34 18.30 2.56
C ALA A 176 -5.14 18.65 3.82
N ARG A 177 -5.02 17.84 4.88
CA ARG A 177 -5.68 18.08 6.16
C ARG A 177 -5.21 19.36 6.83
N GLU A 178 -3.89 19.58 6.88
CA GLU A 178 -3.28 20.79 7.44
C GLU A 178 -3.64 22.04 6.65
N ALA A 179 -3.84 21.90 5.33
CA ALA A 179 -4.36 22.98 4.48
C ALA A 179 -5.87 23.22 4.64
N GLY A 180 -6.57 22.44 5.48
CA GLY A 180 -8.01 22.56 5.71
C GLY A 180 -8.86 22.04 4.55
N LEU A 181 -8.34 21.13 3.72
CA LEU A 181 -9.13 20.39 2.73
C LEU A 181 -9.94 19.28 3.40
N VAL A 182 -11.09 18.96 2.83
CA VAL A 182 -11.98 17.93 3.36
C VAL A 182 -11.35 16.54 3.12
N ILE A 183 -11.28 15.76 4.20
CA ILE A 183 -10.95 14.33 4.15
C ILE A 183 -12.25 13.54 4.23
N GLY A 184 -12.48 12.67 3.27
CA GLY A 184 -13.71 11.90 3.14
C GLY A 184 -13.78 10.69 4.08
N PRO A 185 -14.91 9.98 4.11
CA PRO A 185 -15.13 8.82 4.99
C PRO A 185 -14.20 7.65 4.68
N SER A 186 -13.63 7.57 3.49
CA SER A 186 -12.61 6.56 3.14
C SER A 186 -11.22 6.85 3.73
N GLY A 187 -11.04 7.97 4.42
CA GLY A 187 -9.75 8.46 4.90
C GLY A 187 -8.90 9.17 3.85
N CYS A 188 -9.35 9.25 2.59
CA CYS A 188 -8.69 9.92 1.48
C CYS A 188 -9.12 11.39 1.36
N ILE A 189 -8.43 12.16 0.53
CA ILE A 189 -8.82 13.53 0.17
C ILE A 189 -10.15 13.45 -0.60
N ALA A 190 -11.20 14.10 -0.07
CA ALA A 190 -12.50 14.15 -0.73
C ALA A 190 -12.41 14.92 -2.05
N VAL A 191 -12.97 14.32 -3.09
CA VAL A 191 -13.04 14.95 -4.42
C VAL A 191 -14.44 14.79 -5.02
N ASN A 192 -14.80 15.73 -5.89
CA ASN A 192 -15.99 15.62 -6.73
C ASN A 192 -15.74 14.73 -7.96
N GLU A 193 -16.73 14.61 -8.84
CA GLU A 193 -16.62 13.82 -10.07
C GLU A 193 -15.60 14.39 -11.09
N TYR A 194 -15.14 15.61 -10.90
CA TYR A 194 -14.08 16.23 -11.72
C TYR A 194 -12.70 16.09 -11.11
N LEU A 195 -12.58 15.38 -9.97
CA LEU A 195 -11.38 15.24 -9.16
C LEU A 195 -10.88 16.53 -8.51
N GLN A 196 -11.76 17.54 -8.36
CA GLN A 196 -11.51 18.73 -7.57
C GLN A 196 -11.78 18.46 -6.10
N THR A 197 -10.96 19.03 -5.23
CA THR A 197 -11.12 18.97 -3.78
C THR A 197 -12.20 19.97 -3.31
N SER A 198 -12.25 20.24 -2.00
CA SER A 198 -13.08 21.31 -1.42
C SER A 198 -12.56 22.73 -1.75
N ASP A 199 -11.51 22.84 -2.55
CA ASP A 199 -10.97 24.10 -3.09
C ASP A 199 -10.91 23.98 -4.61
N ASP A 200 -11.59 24.89 -5.33
CA ASP A 200 -11.72 24.82 -6.79
C ASP A 200 -10.39 24.92 -7.54
N ALA A 201 -9.35 25.48 -6.92
CA ALA A 201 -8.01 25.55 -7.48
C ALA A 201 -7.15 24.34 -7.18
N ILE A 202 -7.67 23.33 -6.42
CA ILE A 202 -6.89 22.17 -5.98
C ILE A 202 -7.57 20.87 -6.40
N TYR A 203 -6.85 20.05 -7.15
CA TYR A 203 -7.23 18.71 -7.55
C TYR A 203 -6.50 17.67 -6.69
N ALA A 204 -7.08 16.46 -6.56
CA ALA A 204 -6.37 15.32 -5.98
C ALA A 204 -6.59 14.07 -6.82
N GLY A 205 -5.53 13.23 -6.94
CA GLY A 205 -5.57 12.01 -7.72
C GLY A 205 -4.58 10.95 -7.26
N GLY A 206 -4.78 9.73 -7.72
CA GLY A 206 -4.03 8.55 -7.26
C GLY A 206 -4.51 8.08 -5.90
N ASP A 207 -3.63 7.40 -5.17
CA ASP A 207 -3.97 6.71 -3.92
C ASP A 207 -4.42 7.65 -2.79
N CYS A 208 -4.03 8.92 -2.82
CA CYS A 208 -4.46 9.88 -1.81
C CYS A 208 -5.90 10.38 -1.99
N ALA A 209 -6.51 10.19 -3.18
CA ALA A 209 -7.83 10.70 -3.52
C ALA A 209 -8.93 9.65 -3.32
N GLU A 210 -10.08 10.10 -2.80
CA GLU A 210 -11.26 9.27 -2.58
C GLU A 210 -11.90 8.84 -3.91
N ASN A 211 -12.31 7.59 -3.98
CA ASN A 211 -13.06 7.04 -5.11
C ASN A 211 -14.52 6.81 -4.75
N THR A 212 -15.39 6.84 -5.78
CA THR A 212 -16.76 6.35 -5.67
C THR A 212 -16.86 4.97 -6.29
N HIS A 213 -17.31 3.98 -5.52
CA HIS A 213 -17.53 2.62 -6.04
C HIS A 213 -18.79 2.60 -6.90
N ARG A 214 -18.67 2.17 -8.16
CA ARG A 214 -19.75 2.31 -9.16
C ARG A 214 -21.00 1.48 -8.87
N VAL A 215 -20.86 0.37 -8.16
CA VAL A 215 -21.99 -0.51 -7.86
C VAL A 215 -22.71 -0.04 -6.59
N SER A 216 -21.96 0.16 -5.49
CA SER A 216 -22.55 0.50 -4.18
C SER A 216 -22.80 2.01 -3.99
N GLY A 217 -22.13 2.87 -4.76
CA GLY A 217 -22.09 4.32 -4.51
C GLY A 217 -21.23 4.71 -3.31
N ALA A 218 -20.62 3.75 -2.60
CA ALA A 218 -19.81 4.01 -1.41
C ALA A 218 -18.53 4.76 -1.77
N LYS A 219 -18.06 5.57 -0.82
CA LYS A 219 -16.75 6.22 -0.90
C LYS A 219 -15.69 5.24 -0.41
N VAL A 220 -14.68 4.99 -1.25
CA VAL A 220 -13.69 3.92 -1.04
C VAL A 220 -12.26 4.39 -1.28
N PHE A 221 -11.33 3.73 -0.60
CA PHE A 221 -9.90 3.81 -0.83
C PHE A 221 -9.48 2.67 -1.77
N VAL A 222 -8.94 3.00 -2.94
CA VAL A 222 -8.50 2.01 -3.95
C VAL A 222 -7.10 2.38 -4.45
N PRO A 223 -6.04 1.93 -3.76
CA PRO A 223 -4.66 2.25 -4.12
C PRO A 223 -4.19 1.38 -5.29
N MET A 224 -4.53 1.80 -6.50
CA MET A 224 -4.20 1.09 -7.73
C MET A 224 -3.62 2.02 -8.79
N GLY A 225 -2.50 1.61 -9.40
CA GLY A 225 -1.83 2.37 -10.45
C GLY A 225 -2.72 2.63 -11.68
N SER A 226 -3.62 1.71 -12.02
CA SER A 226 -4.62 1.89 -13.09
C SER A 226 -5.62 3.02 -12.78
N THR A 227 -6.03 3.16 -11.52
CA THR A 227 -6.88 4.25 -11.02
C THR A 227 -6.11 5.56 -11.06
N ALA A 228 -4.89 5.60 -10.51
CA ALA A 228 -4.04 6.78 -10.50
C ALA A 228 -3.79 7.33 -11.92
N ASN A 229 -3.53 6.44 -12.90
CA ASN A 229 -3.35 6.82 -14.30
C ASN A 229 -4.61 7.47 -14.90
N LYS A 230 -5.79 6.92 -14.62
CA LYS A 230 -7.07 7.48 -15.07
C LYS A 230 -7.35 8.84 -14.42
N HIS A 231 -7.07 8.98 -13.11
CA HIS A 231 -7.18 10.25 -12.39
C HIS A 231 -6.30 11.32 -13.04
N GLY A 232 -5.02 11.01 -13.31
CA GLY A 232 -4.11 11.97 -13.94
C GLY A 232 -4.61 12.50 -15.28
N ARG A 233 -5.21 11.63 -16.12
CA ARG A 233 -5.79 12.04 -17.41
C ARG A 233 -7.02 12.94 -17.22
N VAL A 234 -7.94 12.59 -16.32
CA VAL A 234 -9.15 13.38 -16.05
C VAL A 234 -8.78 14.75 -15.48
N ILE A 235 -7.82 14.79 -14.54
CA ILE A 235 -7.32 16.03 -13.95
C ILE A 235 -6.71 16.93 -15.04
N ALA A 236 -5.84 16.37 -15.89
CA ALA A 236 -5.21 17.12 -16.98
C ALA A 236 -6.25 17.70 -17.95
N ASP A 237 -7.23 16.89 -18.38
CA ASP A 237 -8.32 17.34 -19.25
C ASP A 237 -9.10 18.49 -18.57
N ASN A 238 -9.39 18.40 -17.28
CA ASN A 238 -10.17 19.40 -16.55
C ASN A 238 -9.40 20.70 -16.32
N ILE A 239 -8.10 20.65 -16.04
CA ILE A 239 -7.23 21.82 -15.97
C ILE A 239 -7.21 22.56 -17.31
N CYS A 240 -7.29 21.80 -18.42
CA CYS A 240 -7.37 22.36 -19.77
C CYS A 240 -8.80 22.78 -20.18
N GLY A 241 -9.79 22.73 -19.27
CA GLY A 241 -11.15 23.25 -19.51
C GLY A 241 -12.16 22.22 -20.06
N ALA A 242 -11.83 20.93 -20.12
CA ALA A 242 -12.69 19.92 -20.75
C ALA A 242 -13.92 19.50 -19.91
N ARG A 243 -13.97 19.74 -18.60
CA ARG A 243 -15.04 19.33 -17.67
C ARG A 243 -15.39 17.82 -17.78
N LYS A 244 -14.39 16.97 -17.78
CA LYS A 244 -14.53 15.52 -17.91
C LYS A 244 -14.80 14.89 -16.54
N GLN A 245 -15.84 14.07 -16.46
CA GLN A 245 -16.18 13.34 -15.24
C GLN A 245 -15.38 12.05 -15.14
N TYR A 246 -14.93 11.73 -13.93
CA TYR A 246 -14.39 10.43 -13.57
C TYR A 246 -15.53 9.51 -13.13
N PRO A 247 -15.72 8.35 -13.78
CA PRO A 247 -16.91 7.52 -13.55
C PRO A 247 -16.84 6.69 -12.24
N GLY A 248 -15.75 6.79 -11.49
CA GLY A 248 -15.51 5.93 -10.32
C GLY A 248 -14.86 4.60 -10.64
N VAL A 249 -14.81 3.70 -9.64
CA VAL A 249 -14.10 2.42 -9.68
C VAL A 249 -15.04 1.23 -9.52
N LEU A 250 -14.62 0.06 -10.02
CA LEU A 250 -15.24 -1.24 -9.75
C LEU A 250 -14.41 -2.11 -8.81
N GLY A 251 -13.22 -1.66 -8.41
CA GLY A 251 -12.32 -2.44 -7.58
C GLY A 251 -11.76 -3.69 -8.27
N THR A 252 -11.77 -3.72 -9.63
CA THR A 252 -11.29 -4.89 -10.39
C THR A 252 -9.81 -5.12 -10.13
N ALA A 253 -9.48 -6.32 -9.65
CA ALA A 253 -8.12 -6.76 -9.40
C ALA A 253 -7.96 -8.24 -9.76
N ALA A 254 -6.76 -8.62 -10.15
CA ALA A 254 -6.37 -10.01 -10.39
C ALA A 254 -4.93 -10.21 -9.93
N CYS A 255 -4.64 -11.41 -9.45
CA CYS A 255 -3.28 -11.83 -9.11
C CYS A 255 -3.04 -13.25 -9.56
N ARG A 256 -1.78 -13.60 -9.67
CA ARG A 256 -1.33 -14.98 -9.82
C ARG A 256 -0.61 -15.41 -8.55
N PHE A 257 -0.90 -16.63 -8.10
CA PHE A 257 -0.21 -17.25 -6.99
C PHE A 257 0.14 -18.68 -7.36
N PHE A 258 1.39 -18.93 -7.66
CA PHE A 258 1.91 -20.15 -8.27
C PHE A 258 1.19 -20.49 -9.60
N ALA A 259 0.50 -21.62 -9.66
CA ALA A 259 -0.23 -22.05 -10.85
C ALA A 259 -1.68 -21.51 -10.92
N GLN A 260 -2.14 -20.86 -9.86
CA GLN A 260 -3.51 -20.36 -9.74
C GLN A 260 -3.60 -18.89 -10.13
N GLU A 261 -4.70 -18.53 -10.78
CA GLU A 261 -5.05 -17.15 -11.07
C GLU A 261 -6.36 -16.83 -10.34
N ALA A 262 -6.37 -15.72 -9.62
CA ALA A 262 -7.54 -15.25 -8.88
C ALA A 262 -7.86 -13.81 -9.27
N GLY A 263 -9.13 -13.49 -9.41
CA GLY A 263 -9.58 -12.15 -9.72
C GLY A 263 -10.99 -11.89 -9.25
N ALA A 264 -11.27 -10.63 -8.97
CA ALA A 264 -12.61 -10.17 -8.62
C ALA A 264 -12.90 -8.79 -9.23
N THR A 265 -14.18 -8.46 -9.34
CA THR A 265 -14.66 -7.16 -9.79
C THR A 265 -16.04 -6.88 -9.19
N GLY A 266 -16.30 -5.64 -8.85
CA GLY A 266 -17.57 -5.24 -8.24
C GLY A 266 -17.57 -5.37 -6.72
N LEU A 267 -18.61 -6.03 -6.18
CA LEU A 267 -18.83 -6.25 -4.75
C LEU A 267 -18.53 -7.70 -4.42
#